data_9950f0db0bd85dad04c77d8992d2200a
#
_entry.id   9950f0db0bd85dad04c77d8992d2200a
#
_cell.length_a   1.000
_cell.length_b   1.000
_cell.length_c   1.000
_cell.angle_alpha   90.00
_cell.angle_beta   90.00
_cell.angle_gamma   90.00
#
_symmetry.space_group_name_H-M   'P 1'
#
loop_
_entity.id
_entity.type
_entity.pdbx_description
1 polymer ?
#
loop_
_entity_poly.entity_id
_entity_poly.type
_entity_poly.pdbx_seq_one_letter_code
_entity_poly.pdbx_strand_id
1 'polypeptide(L)'
;MTTYSRRQALVAGVAMPLAAAVLPAVLPAFLPGRAWAQETMQGSGFAPWNRFKLGSFEVTTLLAGTRAGDKPQETFGTNATPEDFAALSAANFIPADMTQNFFTPTVVNTGAEIVLFDAGLAAEGTLAALTAAGMTADMVDVVV
;
A
#
# COMPACT_ATOMS: atom_id res chain seq x y z
N MET A 1 14.24 9.26 36.04
CA MET A 1 14.09 9.93 34.76
C MET A 1 12.68 9.65 34.27
N THR A 2 11.79 10.63 34.31
CA THR A 2 10.38 10.47 33.89
C THR A 2 10.30 10.79 32.40
N THR A 3 10.01 9.78 31.59
CA THR A 3 9.85 9.94 30.13
C THR A 3 8.42 10.46 29.85
N TYR A 4 8.31 11.66 29.34
CA TYR A 4 7.02 12.22 28.88
C TYR A 4 6.78 11.81 27.42
N SER A 5 5.56 11.33 27.11
CA SER A 5 5.18 11.08 25.73
C SER A 5 4.93 12.40 24.98
N ARG A 6 5.11 12.40 23.66
CA ARG A 6 4.90 13.60 22.82
C ARG A 6 3.48 14.20 22.97
N ARG A 7 2.48 13.38 23.29
CA ARG A 7 1.11 13.84 23.58
C ARG A 7 0.97 14.58 24.89
N GLN A 8 1.76 14.23 25.91
CA GLN A 8 1.74 14.92 27.20
C GLN A 8 2.38 16.32 27.11
N ALA A 9 3.32 16.52 26.20
CA ALA A 9 3.93 17.82 25.97
C ALA A 9 2.99 18.83 25.29
N LEU A 10 2.04 18.37 24.49
CA LEU A 10 1.07 19.24 23.79
C LEU A 10 -0.07 19.73 24.71
N VAL A 11 -0.37 19.01 25.80
CA VAL A 11 -1.44 19.37 26.74
C VAL A 11 -0.94 20.36 27.85
N ALA A 12 0.36 20.42 28.07
CA ALA A 12 0.96 21.25 29.10
C ALA A 12 1.10 22.76 28.74
N GLY A 13 0.79 23.13 27.49
CA GLY A 13 1.03 24.45 26.92
C GLY A 13 -0.10 25.47 27.07
N VAL A 14 -1.24 25.15 27.70
CA VAL A 14 -2.38 26.08 27.83
C VAL A 14 -2.83 26.14 29.30
N ALA A 15 -2.03 26.77 30.14
CA ALA A 15 -2.45 27.23 31.47
C ALA A 15 -2.17 28.71 31.56
N MET A 16 -3.13 29.56 31.23
CA MET A 16 -3.16 30.95 31.65
C MET A 16 -3.81 31.05 33.03
N PRO A 17 -3.23 31.81 33.96
CA PRO A 17 -3.87 32.07 35.26
C PRO A 17 -4.89 33.19 35.11
N LEU A 18 -6.17 32.91 35.37
CA LEU A 18 -7.13 33.97 35.74
C LEU A 18 -7.39 33.88 37.22
N ALA A 19 -7.14 34.99 37.88
CA ALA A 19 -7.32 35.19 39.30
C ALA A 19 -8.80 35.38 39.66
N ALA A 20 -9.18 34.75 40.77
CA ALA A 20 -10.13 35.09 41.80
C ALA A 20 -11.55 35.58 41.45
N ALA A 21 -12.54 34.75 41.85
CA ALA A 21 -13.73 35.18 42.59
C ALA A 21 -14.31 33.99 43.35
N VAL A 22 -14.47 34.13 44.66
CA VAL A 22 -14.97 33.14 45.59
C VAL A 22 -16.50 33.08 45.51
N LEU A 23 -17.09 31.91 45.30
CA LEU A 23 -18.45 31.53 45.68
C LEU A 23 -18.51 30.02 45.91
N PRO A 24 -19.08 29.50 46.99
CA PRO A 24 -19.20 28.08 47.22
C PRO A 24 -20.44 27.55 46.50
N ALA A 25 -20.26 26.98 45.34
CA ALA A 25 -21.27 26.13 44.70
C ALA A 25 -20.78 24.70 44.76
N VAL A 26 -21.52 23.85 45.46
CA VAL A 26 -21.35 22.40 45.46
C VAL A 26 -21.76 21.90 44.06
N LEU A 27 -20.78 21.77 43.18
CA LEU A 27 -20.95 21.09 41.90
C LEU A 27 -20.55 19.64 42.11
N PRO A 28 -21.37 18.66 41.66
CA PRO A 28 -20.94 17.27 41.60
C PRO A 28 -19.72 17.21 40.67
N ALA A 29 -18.63 16.68 41.21
CA ALA A 29 -17.43 16.42 40.44
C ALA A 29 -17.74 15.41 39.29
N PHE A 30 -18.13 15.94 38.17
CA PHE A 30 -17.99 15.19 36.90
C PHE A 30 -16.49 15.07 36.65
N LEU A 31 -15.89 14.01 37.18
CA LEU A 31 -14.61 13.56 36.68
C LEU A 31 -14.83 13.19 35.19
N PRO A 32 -14.21 13.89 34.24
CA PRO A 32 -14.26 13.43 32.88
C PRO A 32 -13.61 12.05 32.88
N GLY A 33 -14.42 11.02 32.73
CA GLY A 33 -13.93 9.68 32.49
C GLY A 33 -12.92 9.81 31.35
N ARG A 34 -11.67 9.42 31.57
CA ARG A 34 -10.71 9.28 30.50
C ARG A 34 -11.31 8.28 29.53
N ALA A 35 -11.97 8.76 28.50
CA ALA A 35 -12.25 7.96 27.32
C ALA A 35 -10.89 7.56 26.77
N TRP A 36 -10.48 6.34 27.05
CA TRP A 36 -9.36 5.73 26.37
C TRP A 36 -9.82 5.60 24.90
N ALA A 37 -9.39 6.53 24.07
CA ALA A 37 -9.56 6.37 22.63
C ALA A 37 -8.79 5.10 22.27
N GLN A 38 -9.53 4.02 22.08
CA GLN A 38 -8.97 2.78 21.57
C GLN A 38 -8.63 3.06 20.11
N GLU A 39 -7.34 3.24 19.85
CA GLU A 39 -6.88 3.41 18.47
C GLU A 39 -7.16 2.11 17.71
N THR A 40 -7.95 2.23 16.66
CA THR A 40 -8.21 1.10 15.77
C THR A 40 -6.91 0.71 15.09
N MET A 41 -6.50 -0.54 15.25
CA MET A 41 -5.35 -1.09 14.55
C MET A 41 -5.61 -1.01 13.04
N GLN A 42 -4.68 -0.40 12.29
CA GLN A 42 -4.82 -0.23 10.84
C GLN A 42 -4.68 -1.55 10.07
N GLY A 43 -4.37 -2.63 10.74
CA GLY A 43 -4.09 -3.91 10.10
C GLY A 43 -2.75 -3.90 9.32
N SER A 44 -2.37 -5.04 8.80
CA SER A 44 -1.25 -5.15 7.87
C SER A 44 -1.74 -4.79 6.46
N GLY A 45 -1.09 -3.83 5.84
CA GLY A 45 -1.36 -3.44 4.46
C GLY A 45 -0.05 -3.19 3.73
N PHE A 46 -0.06 -3.35 2.41
CA PHE A 46 1.05 -2.94 1.56
C PHE A 46 0.54 -1.93 0.53
N ALA A 47 1.40 -1.02 0.12
CA ALA A 47 1.09 -0.13 -1.00
C ALA A 47 1.12 -0.96 -2.30
N PRO A 48 0.09 -0.86 -3.16
CA PRO A 48 0.07 -1.58 -4.44
C PRO A 48 1.00 -0.92 -5.49
N TRP A 49 2.02 -0.22 -5.04
CA TRP A 49 3.01 0.44 -5.88
C TRP A 49 4.33 0.62 -5.14
N ASN A 50 5.41 0.75 -5.92
CA ASN A 50 6.71 1.14 -5.41
C ASN A 50 7.35 2.17 -6.36
N ARG A 51 8.00 3.20 -5.80
CA ARG A 51 8.62 4.28 -6.56
C ARG A 51 10.07 4.45 -6.19
N PHE A 52 10.93 4.57 -7.21
CA PHE A 52 12.36 4.75 -7.04
C PHE A 52 12.96 5.58 -8.19
N LYS A 53 14.19 6.05 -7.99
CA LYS A 53 14.95 6.73 -9.04
C LYS A 53 15.87 5.77 -9.76
N LEU A 54 15.92 5.88 -11.09
CA LEU A 54 16.86 5.19 -11.96
C LEU A 54 17.58 6.26 -12.80
N GLY A 55 18.75 6.68 -12.35
CA GLY A 55 19.43 7.85 -12.92
C GLY A 55 18.61 9.12 -12.75
N SER A 56 18.29 9.79 -13.86
CA SER A 56 17.42 10.97 -13.89
C SER A 56 15.91 10.62 -13.92
N PHE A 57 15.57 9.37 -14.17
CA PHE A 57 14.18 8.94 -14.29
C PHE A 57 13.58 8.58 -12.92
N GLU A 58 12.27 8.78 -12.79
CA GLU A 58 11.48 8.23 -11.70
C GLU A 58 10.66 7.08 -12.23
N VAL A 59 10.84 5.91 -11.62
CA VAL A 59 10.15 4.67 -12.00
C VAL A 59 9.15 4.29 -10.92
N THR A 60 7.91 4.02 -11.31
CA THR A 60 6.86 3.55 -10.41
C THR A 60 6.33 2.21 -10.93
N THR A 61 6.56 1.13 -10.20
CA THR A 61 5.92 -0.16 -10.48
C THR A 61 4.56 -0.21 -9.78
N LEU A 62 3.56 -0.72 -10.46
CA LEU A 62 2.18 -0.80 -9.98
C LEU A 62 1.77 -2.27 -9.83
N LEU A 63 0.97 -2.63 -8.84
CA LEU A 63 0.27 -3.89 -8.80
C LEU A 63 -1.17 -3.65 -9.27
N ALA A 64 -1.40 -3.87 -10.56
CA ALA A 64 -2.70 -3.64 -11.21
C ALA A 64 -3.69 -4.80 -11.04
N GLY A 65 -3.21 -5.97 -10.61
CA GLY A 65 -4.06 -7.12 -10.37
C GLY A 65 -3.26 -8.40 -10.19
N THR A 66 -3.99 -9.41 -9.75
CA THR A 66 -3.45 -10.76 -9.62
C THR A 66 -4.46 -11.77 -10.18
N ARG A 67 -3.96 -12.91 -10.67
CA ARG A 67 -4.80 -14.00 -11.12
C ARG A 67 -4.18 -15.34 -10.74
N ALA A 68 -4.90 -16.11 -9.92
CA ALA A 68 -4.60 -17.52 -9.72
C ALA A 68 -5.04 -18.32 -10.92
N GLY A 69 -4.33 -19.41 -11.22
CA GLY A 69 -4.66 -20.36 -12.25
C GLY A 69 -4.32 -21.77 -11.82
N ASP A 70 -4.96 -22.73 -12.44
CA ASP A 70 -4.65 -24.15 -12.39
C ASP A 70 -3.91 -24.59 -13.66
N LYS A 71 -3.40 -25.81 -13.67
CA LYS A 71 -2.79 -26.48 -14.83
C LYS A 71 -1.76 -25.60 -15.58
N PRO A 72 -0.72 -25.12 -14.91
CA PRO A 72 0.29 -24.25 -15.52
C PRO A 72 0.95 -24.86 -16.76
N GLN A 73 1.05 -26.18 -16.87
CA GLN A 73 1.61 -26.85 -18.01
C GLN A 73 0.88 -26.54 -19.34
N GLU A 74 -0.45 -26.32 -19.29
CA GLU A 74 -1.23 -25.96 -20.50
C GLU A 74 -0.83 -24.58 -21.07
N THR A 75 -0.13 -23.74 -20.27
CA THR A 75 0.35 -22.42 -20.69
C THR A 75 1.87 -22.35 -20.83
N PHE A 76 2.61 -22.89 -19.86
CA PHE A 76 4.05 -22.65 -19.74
C PHE A 76 4.94 -23.87 -20.08
N GLY A 77 4.34 -25.03 -20.38
CA GLY A 77 5.08 -26.26 -20.60
C GLY A 77 4.45 -27.19 -21.64
N THR A 78 3.82 -26.62 -22.67
CA THR A 78 3.07 -27.38 -23.69
C THR A 78 3.91 -28.35 -24.51
N ASN A 79 5.24 -28.18 -24.52
CA ASN A 79 6.21 -29.02 -25.24
C ASN A 79 6.87 -30.09 -24.35
N ALA A 80 6.53 -30.15 -23.06
CA ALA A 80 7.05 -31.16 -22.13
C ALA A 80 6.00 -32.21 -21.81
N THR A 81 6.46 -33.41 -21.38
CA THR A 81 5.55 -34.42 -20.86
C THR A 81 5.08 -33.97 -19.45
N PRO A 82 3.90 -34.43 -18.95
CA PRO A 82 3.46 -34.10 -17.57
C PRO A 82 4.48 -34.51 -16.50
N GLU A 83 5.16 -35.62 -16.71
CA GLU A 83 6.18 -36.14 -15.79
C GLU A 83 7.40 -35.24 -15.76
N ASP A 84 7.91 -34.81 -16.91
CA ASP A 84 9.07 -33.92 -17.02
C ASP A 84 8.74 -32.54 -16.45
N PHE A 85 7.55 -32.01 -16.73
CA PHE A 85 7.09 -30.74 -16.20
C PHE A 85 7.00 -30.79 -14.66
N ALA A 86 6.40 -31.85 -14.11
CA ALA A 86 6.29 -32.03 -12.67
C ALA A 86 7.66 -32.19 -12.01
N ALA A 87 8.56 -33.00 -12.61
CA ALA A 87 9.92 -33.20 -12.09
C ALA A 87 10.73 -31.89 -12.07
N LEU A 88 10.66 -31.12 -13.16
CA LEU A 88 11.35 -29.83 -13.25
C LEU A 88 10.77 -28.80 -12.28
N SER A 89 9.46 -28.76 -12.16
CA SER A 89 8.77 -27.88 -11.20
C SER A 89 9.20 -28.19 -9.77
N ALA A 90 9.18 -29.46 -9.39
CA ALA A 90 9.61 -29.91 -8.06
C ALA A 90 11.09 -29.57 -7.78
N ALA A 91 11.97 -29.77 -8.76
CA ALA A 91 13.39 -29.44 -8.65
C ALA A 91 13.65 -27.95 -8.44
N ASN A 92 12.71 -27.08 -8.86
CA ASN A 92 12.80 -25.64 -8.70
C ASN A 92 11.85 -25.07 -7.62
N PHE A 93 11.23 -25.91 -6.80
CA PHE A 93 10.31 -25.53 -5.74
C PHE A 93 9.09 -24.73 -6.26
N ILE A 94 8.63 -25.03 -7.48
CA ILE A 94 7.49 -24.41 -8.12
C ILE A 94 6.31 -25.40 -8.07
N PRO A 95 5.09 -24.98 -7.67
CA PRO A 95 3.90 -25.85 -7.81
C PRO A 95 3.66 -26.25 -9.25
N ALA A 96 3.40 -27.53 -9.50
CA ALA A 96 3.11 -28.04 -10.85
C ALA A 96 1.61 -27.98 -11.21
N ASP A 97 0.76 -27.69 -10.23
CA ASP A 97 -0.70 -27.74 -10.31
C ASP A 97 -1.39 -26.37 -10.23
N MET A 98 -0.64 -25.33 -9.85
CA MET A 98 -1.18 -23.98 -9.67
C MET A 98 -0.20 -22.88 -10.05
N THR A 99 -0.75 -21.73 -10.43
CA THR A 99 0.02 -20.49 -10.66
C THR A 99 -0.60 -19.34 -9.92
N GLN A 100 0.23 -18.34 -9.64
CA GLN A 100 -0.22 -17.02 -9.21
C GLN A 100 0.47 -15.98 -10.10
N ASN A 101 -0.30 -15.32 -10.94
CA ASN A 101 0.19 -14.28 -11.83
C ASN A 101 -0.03 -12.90 -11.19
N PHE A 102 0.95 -12.03 -11.35
CA PHE A 102 0.90 -10.63 -10.92
C PHE A 102 1.05 -9.74 -12.15
N PHE A 103 0.14 -8.78 -12.29
CA PHE A 103 0.17 -7.82 -13.39
C PHE A 103 0.74 -6.52 -12.84
N THR A 104 1.94 -6.17 -13.32
CA THR A 104 2.75 -5.10 -12.74
C THR A 104 3.17 -4.06 -13.79
N PRO A 105 2.22 -3.28 -14.34
CA PRO A 105 2.56 -2.15 -15.19
C PRO A 105 3.58 -1.24 -14.55
N THR A 106 4.42 -0.62 -15.38
CA THR A 106 5.49 0.24 -14.90
C THR A 106 5.37 1.61 -15.53
N VAL A 107 5.33 2.64 -14.70
CA VAL A 107 5.36 4.04 -15.14
C VAL A 107 6.77 4.57 -15.04
N VAL A 108 7.24 5.22 -16.10
CA VAL A 108 8.53 5.92 -16.15
C VAL A 108 8.27 7.39 -16.42
N ASN A 109 8.60 8.23 -15.46
CA ASN A 109 8.66 9.68 -15.65
C ASN A 109 10.09 10.07 -16.04
N THR A 110 10.24 10.54 -17.26
CA THR A 110 11.54 10.97 -17.83
C THR A 110 11.90 12.41 -17.46
N GLY A 111 10.95 13.15 -16.88
CA GLY A 111 11.02 14.60 -16.69
C GLY A 111 10.48 15.41 -17.86
N ALA A 112 10.29 14.77 -19.03
CA ALA A 112 9.65 15.37 -20.21
C ALA A 112 8.34 14.68 -20.56
N GLU A 113 8.25 13.37 -20.33
CA GLU A 113 7.08 12.52 -20.63
C GLU A 113 6.89 11.49 -19.54
N ILE A 114 5.64 11.05 -19.37
CA ILE A 114 5.25 9.93 -18.52
C ILE A 114 4.83 8.77 -19.42
N VAL A 115 5.60 7.69 -19.37
CA VAL A 115 5.39 6.49 -20.19
C VAL A 115 4.88 5.36 -19.31
N LEU A 116 3.76 4.76 -19.68
CA LEU A 116 3.24 3.53 -19.07
C LEU A 116 3.63 2.32 -19.91
N PHE A 117 4.39 1.41 -19.34
CA PHE A 117 4.70 0.12 -19.94
C PHE A 117 3.74 -0.93 -19.41
N ASP A 118 3.06 -1.63 -20.31
CA ASP A 118 1.98 -2.56 -20.04
C ASP A 118 0.71 -1.87 -19.48
N ALA A 119 -0.45 -2.36 -19.88
CA ALA A 119 -1.73 -1.84 -19.40
C ALA A 119 -2.40 -2.73 -18.33
N GLY A 120 -1.72 -3.81 -17.91
CA GLY A 120 -2.22 -4.76 -16.92
C GLY A 120 -3.30 -5.71 -17.47
N LEU A 121 -3.97 -6.45 -16.60
CA LEU A 121 -5.00 -7.42 -16.98
C LEU A 121 -6.34 -6.74 -17.31
N ALA A 122 -6.69 -5.69 -16.58
CA ALA A 122 -7.94 -4.95 -16.72
C ALA A 122 -7.73 -3.47 -16.41
N ALA A 123 -8.43 -2.60 -17.13
CA ALA A 123 -8.29 -1.16 -17.01
C ALA A 123 -8.55 -0.67 -15.57
N GLU A 124 -9.57 -1.21 -14.90
CA GLU A 124 -9.95 -0.82 -13.54
C GLU A 124 -8.81 -1.03 -12.54
N GLY A 125 -8.08 -2.15 -12.66
CA GLY A 125 -6.95 -2.47 -11.79
C GLY A 125 -5.78 -1.49 -11.98
N THR A 126 -5.47 -1.17 -13.23
CA THR A 126 -4.40 -0.21 -13.55
C THR A 126 -4.75 1.19 -13.10
N LEU A 127 -6.00 1.64 -13.33
CA LEU A 127 -6.48 2.95 -12.87
C LEU A 127 -6.47 3.07 -11.35
N ALA A 128 -6.90 2.02 -10.64
CA ALA A 128 -6.86 1.98 -9.19
C ALA A 128 -5.42 2.06 -8.65
N ALA A 129 -4.48 1.32 -9.27
CA ALA A 129 -3.08 1.33 -8.87
C ALA A 129 -2.39 2.67 -9.17
N LEU A 130 -2.68 3.31 -10.30
CA LEU A 130 -2.25 4.68 -10.62
C LEU A 130 -2.75 5.67 -9.55
N THR A 131 -4.04 5.61 -9.22
CA THR A 131 -4.65 6.47 -8.20
C THR A 131 -4.00 6.27 -6.84
N ALA A 132 -3.75 5.02 -6.44
CA ALA A 132 -3.05 4.72 -5.20
C ALA A 132 -1.62 5.27 -5.17
N ALA A 133 -0.96 5.33 -6.34
CA ALA A 133 0.37 5.94 -6.51
C ALA A 133 0.34 7.49 -6.61
N GLY A 134 -0.85 8.11 -6.49
CA GLY A 134 -1.04 9.56 -6.62
C GLY A 134 -1.00 10.07 -8.06
N MET A 135 -1.32 9.20 -9.03
CA MET A 135 -1.32 9.51 -10.46
C MET A 135 -2.72 9.33 -11.05
N THR A 136 -2.99 10.01 -12.17
CA THR A 136 -4.20 9.82 -12.97
C THR A 136 -3.84 9.35 -14.37
N ALA A 137 -4.80 8.76 -15.09
CA ALA A 137 -4.58 8.33 -16.46
C ALA A 137 -4.19 9.51 -17.38
N ASP A 138 -4.74 10.69 -17.14
CA ASP A 138 -4.46 11.90 -17.93
C ASP A 138 -3.01 12.39 -17.81
N MET A 139 -2.27 11.91 -16.82
CA MET A 139 -0.85 12.22 -16.65
C MET A 139 0.04 11.35 -17.55
N VAL A 140 -0.50 10.28 -18.14
CA VAL A 140 0.25 9.35 -18.98
C VAL A 140 0.24 9.86 -20.42
N ASP A 141 1.43 10.18 -20.96
CA ASP A 141 1.57 10.68 -22.32
C ASP A 141 1.62 9.54 -23.35
N VAL A 142 2.25 8.41 -22.99
CA VAL A 142 2.48 7.29 -23.89
C VAL A 142 2.21 5.97 -23.17
N VAL A 143 1.57 5.03 -23.89
CA VAL A 143 1.41 3.62 -23.46
C VAL A 143 2.13 2.70 -24.45
N VAL A 144 2.92 1.77 -23.93
CA VAL A 144 3.75 0.81 -24.70
C VAL A 144 3.34 -0.61 -24.38
#